data_c986395b18a8dfce03bfa83f5adbefc1
#
_entry.id   c986395b18a8dfce03bfa83f5adbefc1
#
_cell.length_a   1.000
_cell.length_b   1.000
_cell.length_c   1.000
_cell.angle_alpha   90.00
_cell.angle_beta   90.00
_cell.angle_gamma   90.00
#
_symmetry.space_group_name_H-M   'P 1'
#
loop_
_entity.id
_entity.type
_entity.pdbx_description
1 polymer ?
#
loop_
_entity_poly.entity_id
_entity_poly.type
_entity_poly.pdbx_seq_one_letter_code
_entity_poly.pdbx_strand_id
1 'polypeptide(L)'
;LGDVYKRQGHMVFSTLHTNDSLSAFTRLIDMGLEPFLVTSSVREVMAQRLVRRLCPNCRQKHEPTLAIREKYEGLAKSFPALFAHEPLFFEARGCAKCQHTGYKGRLGIYEVAVLNDEVADMVLHQRSPAELQQAVRKHGFRDLLEDGLLKVWQGETSVEEVIRVAGQTGIEDD
;
A
#
# COMPACT_ATOMS: atom_id res chain seq x y z
N LEU A 1 -29.53 -1.78 -0.55
CA LEU A 1 -29.16 -2.13 -1.95
C LEU A 1 -28.09 -3.22 -2.00
N GLY A 2 -27.06 -3.25 -1.12
CA GLY A 2 -25.99 -4.27 -1.13
C GLY A 2 -26.46 -5.71 -0.95
N ASP A 3 -27.49 -5.97 -0.15
CA ASP A 3 -27.98 -7.32 0.15
C ASP A 3 -28.66 -8.02 -1.03
N VAL A 4 -29.32 -7.27 -1.91
CA VAL A 4 -30.01 -7.83 -3.08
C VAL A 4 -28.99 -8.31 -4.12
N TYR A 5 -27.92 -7.57 -4.34
CA TYR A 5 -26.87 -7.93 -5.30
C TYR A 5 -26.00 -9.11 -4.81
N LYS A 6 -25.71 -9.21 -3.50
CA LYS A 6 -24.99 -10.36 -2.91
C LYS A 6 -25.74 -11.69 -3.13
N ARG A 7 -27.07 -11.69 -3.01
CA ARG A 7 -27.91 -12.89 -3.21
C ARG A 7 -27.94 -13.35 -4.66
N GLN A 8 -27.55 -12.50 -5.62
CA GLN A 8 -27.50 -12.81 -7.05
C GLN A 8 -26.11 -13.24 -7.53
N GLY A 9 -25.12 -13.41 -6.62
CA GLY A 9 -23.75 -13.82 -6.95
C GLY A 9 -22.90 -12.74 -7.60
N HIS A 10 -23.30 -11.46 -7.53
CA HIS A 10 -22.53 -10.35 -8.05
C HIS A 10 -21.38 -9.97 -7.11
N MET A 11 -20.24 -9.55 -7.68
CA MET A 11 -19.16 -8.93 -6.92
C MET A 11 -19.61 -7.56 -6.43
N VAL A 12 -19.41 -7.30 -5.14
CA VAL A 12 -19.78 -6.04 -4.50
C VAL A 12 -18.52 -5.32 -4.04
N PHE A 13 -18.39 -4.05 -4.39
CA PHE A 13 -17.37 -3.14 -3.88
C PHE A 13 -17.97 -2.25 -2.80
N SER A 14 -17.23 -2.07 -1.72
CA SER A 14 -17.61 -1.19 -0.61
C SER A 14 -16.37 -0.49 -0.07
N THR A 15 -16.56 0.55 0.73
CA THR A 15 -15.48 1.28 1.37
C THR A 15 -15.54 1.12 2.87
N LEU A 16 -14.37 1.08 3.51
CA LEU A 16 -14.19 1.01 4.95
C LEU A 16 -13.15 2.06 5.35
N HIS A 17 -13.36 2.72 6.49
CA HIS A 17 -12.39 3.68 7.04
C HIS A 17 -11.36 2.93 7.87
N THR A 18 -10.25 2.55 7.26
CA THR A 18 -9.08 1.91 7.89
C THR A 18 -7.80 2.51 7.34
N ASN A 19 -6.72 2.45 8.12
CA ASN A 19 -5.42 3.00 7.73
C ASN A 19 -4.66 2.11 6.74
N ASP A 20 -4.89 0.79 6.82
CA ASP A 20 -4.26 -0.25 6.01
C ASP A 20 -5.27 -1.35 5.65
N SER A 21 -4.88 -2.26 4.77
CA SER A 21 -5.76 -3.33 4.29
C SER A 21 -5.97 -4.44 5.31
N LEU A 22 -4.99 -4.73 6.15
CA LEU A 22 -5.07 -5.85 7.10
C LEU A 22 -5.96 -5.51 8.29
N SER A 23 -5.91 -4.26 8.78
CA SER A 23 -6.79 -3.79 9.86
C SER A 23 -8.27 -3.79 9.50
N ALA A 24 -8.61 -3.83 8.21
CA ALA A 24 -9.98 -3.94 7.76
C ALA A 24 -10.66 -5.24 8.21
N PHE A 25 -9.93 -6.35 8.27
CA PHE A 25 -10.50 -7.62 8.74
C PHE A 25 -10.89 -7.54 10.20
N THR A 26 -10.00 -7.02 11.05
CA THR A 26 -10.28 -6.80 12.48
C THR A 26 -11.44 -5.81 12.64
N ARG A 27 -11.43 -4.72 11.88
CA ARG A 27 -12.49 -3.71 11.96
C ARG A 27 -13.87 -4.25 11.60
N LEU A 28 -13.97 -5.15 10.60
CA LEU A 28 -15.23 -5.81 10.27
C LEU A 28 -15.73 -6.67 11.42
N ILE A 29 -14.84 -7.41 12.09
CA ILE A 29 -15.19 -8.23 13.27
C ILE A 29 -15.61 -7.34 14.45
N ASP A 30 -14.90 -6.25 14.71
CA ASP A 30 -15.22 -5.28 15.77
C ASP A 30 -16.58 -4.60 15.55
N MET A 31 -17.01 -4.49 14.31
CA MET A 31 -18.36 -4.01 13.95
C MET A 31 -19.47 -5.06 14.20
N GLY A 32 -19.12 -6.21 14.76
CA GLY A 32 -20.06 -7.28 15.11
C GLY A 32 -20.33 -8.29 14.00
N LEU A 33 -19.49 -8.31 12.93
CA LEU A 33 -19.60 -9.37 11.94
C LEU A 33 -18.89 -10.63 12.43
N GLU A 34 -19.58 -11.76 12.32
CA GLU A 34 -18.98 -13.05 12.63
C GLU A 34 -17.80 -13.37 11.73
N PRO A 35 -16.65 -13.83 12.25
CA PRO A 35 -15.44 -14.10 11.46
C PRO A 35 -15.69 -14.98 10.23
N PHE A 36 -16.57 -15.98 10.32
CA PHE A 36 -16.88 -16.86 9.20
C PHE A 36 -17.62 -16.13 8.07
N LEU A 37 -18.41 -15.08 8.38
CA LEU A 37 -19.06 -14.25 7.37
C LEU A 37 -18.03 -13.36 6.64
N VAL A 38 -17.06 -12.84 7.38
CA VAL A 38 -15.96 -12.07 6.81
C VAL A 38 -15.18 -12.95 5.84
N THR A 39 -14.74 -14.14 6.29
CA THR A 39 -13.91 -15.04 5.47
C THR A 39 -14.64 -15.62 4.26
N SER A 40 -15.95 -15.84 4.35
CA SER A 40 -16.75 -16.34 3.23
C SER A 40 -17.13 -15.27 2.20
N SER A 41 -17.18 -14.00 2.60
CA SER A 41 -17.73 -12.91 1.76
C SER A 41 -16.66 -11.99 1.19
N VAL A 42 -15.59 -11.69 1.94
CA VAL A 42 -14.50 -10.83 1.50
C VAL A 42 -13.56 -11.64 0.59
N ARG A 43 -13.14 -11.06 -0.53
CA ARG A 43 -12.16 -11.64 -1.44
C ARG A 43 -10.82 -10.96 -1.31
N GLU A 44 -10.85 -9.66 -1.26
CA GLU A 44 -9.65 -8.84 -1.12
C GLU A 44 -9.99 -7.51 -0.43
N VAL A 45 -9.01 -6.92 0.20
CA VAL A 45 -9.07 -5.58 0.75
C VAL A 45 -7.93 -4.77 0.15
N MET A 46 -8.25 -3.57 -0.34
CA MET A 46 -7.28 -2.64 -0.90
C MET A 46 -7.24 -1.37 -0.06
N ALA A 47 -6.07 -1.01 0.44
CA ALA A 47 -5.81 0.33 0.93
C ALA A 47 -5.10 1.15 -0.15
N GLN A 48 -5.42 2.44 -0.20
CA GLN A 48 -4.86 3.39 -1.18
C GLN A 48 -4.51 4.70 -0.50
N ARG A 49 -3.37 5.27 -0.91
CA ARG A 49 -3.00 6.65 -0.63
C ARG A 49 -2.57 7.34 -1.91
N LEU A 50 -2.69 8.67 -1.95
CA LEU A 50 -2.24 9.47 -3.07
C LEU A 50 -0.95 10.20 -2.70
N VAL A 51 0.11 9.97 -3.47
CA VAL A 51 1.37 10.70 -3.39
C VAL A 51 1.47 11.69 -4.56
N ARG A 52 2.20 12.80 -4.37
CA ARG A 52 2.44 13.77 -5.43
C ARG A 52 3.44 13.20 -6.43
N ARG A 53 3.17 13.39 -7.71
CA ARG A 53 4.07 12.99 -8.79
C ARG A 53 5.13 14.07 -9.00
N LEU A 54 6.39 13.67 -9.15
CA LEU A 54 7.48 14.57 -9.47
C LEU A 54 7.22 15.30 -10.79
N CYS A 55 7.54 16.58 -10.82
CA CYS A 55 7.42 17.39 -12.02
C CYS A 55 8.49 16.95 -13.04
N PRO A 56 8.10 16.47 -14.24
CA PRO A 56 9.07 15.96 -15.21
C PRO A 56 10.02 17.04 -15.76
N ASN A 57 9.65 18.33 -15.63
CA ASN A 57 10.45 19.44 -16.15
C ASN A 57 11.56 19.89 -15.18
N CYS A 58 11.46 19.58 -13.89
CA CYS A 58 12.43 20.10 -12.91
C CYS A 58 12.88 19.07 -11.89
N ARG A 59 12.44 17.81 -11.98
CA ARG A 59 13.01 16.76 -11.15
C ARG A 59 14.49 16.61 -11.44
N GLN A 60 15.29 16.42 -10.41
CA GLN A 60 16.75 16.30 -10.55
C GLN A 60 17.20 14.95 -10.00
N LYS A 61 18.14 14.29 -10.68
CA LYS A 61 18.74 13.05 -10.17
C LYS A 61 19.31 13.27 -8.78
N HIS A 62 19.04 12.35 -7.90
CA HIS A 62 19.47 12.38 -6.49
C HIS A 62 19.99 11.00 -6.10
N GLU A 63 21.06 10.99 -5.29
CA GLU A 63 21.58 9.75 -4.72
C GLU A 63 20.88 9.52 -3.37
N PRO A 64 20.22 8.37 -3.18
CA PRO A 64 19.54 8.08 -1.92
C PRO A 64 20.54 7.86 -0.80
N THR A 65 20.11 8.10 0.45
CA THR A 65 20.90 7.80 1.64
C THR A 65 21.19 6.31 1.76
N LEU A 66 22.22 5.93 2.53
CA LEU A 66 22.60 4.54 2.75
C LEU A 66 21.39 3.71 3.28
N ALA A 67 20.67 4.25 4.28
CA ALA A 67 19.50 3.57 4.84
C ALA A 67 18.39 3.28 3.79
N ILE A 68 18.20 4.19 2.85
CA ILE A 68 17.26 3.99 1.76
C ILE A 68 17.78 2.93 0.78
N ARG A 69 19.06 2.93 0.45
CA ARG A 69 19.68 1.89 -0.40
C ARG A 69 19.51 0.49 0.20
N GLU A 70 19.82 0.31 1.47
CA GLU A 70 19.67 -0.97 2.19
C GLU A 70 18.22 -1.47 2.14
N LYS A 71 17.25 -0.55 2.31
CA LYS A 71 15.82 -0.89 2.19
C LYS A 71 15.45 -1.36 0.79
N TYR A 72 15.96 -0.72 -0.26
CA TYR A 72 15.77 -1.15 -1.65
C TYR A 72 16.41 -2.50 -1.95
N GLU A 73 17.60 -2.78 -1.41
CA GLU A 73 18.24 -4.09 -1.56
C GLU A 73 17.38 -5.20 -0.94
N GLY A 74 16.76 -4.94 0.21
CA GLY A 74 15.80 -5.85 0.83
C GLY A 74 14.57 -6.09 -0.05
N LEU A 75 13.99 -5.03 -0.60
CA LEU A 75 12.85 -5.11 -1.50
C LEU A 75 13.19 -5.83 -2.82
N ALA A 76 14.36 -5.55 -3.40
CA ALA A 76 14.81 -6.22 -4.62
C ALA A 76 15.01 -7.73 -4.43
N LYS A 77 15.45 -8.16 -3.24
CA LYS A 77 15.52 -9.58 -2.89
C LYS A 77 14.13 -10.21 -2.76
N SER A 78 13.18 -9.50 -2.18
CA SER A 78 11.80 -9.98 -1.99
C SER A 78 10.98 -9.97 -3.28
N PHE A 79 11.23 -9.00 -4.17
CA PHE A 79 10.46 -8.76 -5.39
C PHE A 79 11.36 -8.55 -6.62
N PRO A 80 12.23 -9.50 -6.99
CA PRO A 80 13.27 -9.28 -8.00
C PRO A 80 12.72 -8.84 -9.36
N ALA A 81 11.56 -9.34 -9.77
CA ALA A 81 10.94 -8.97 -11.04
C ALA A 81 10.52 -7.48 -11.12
N LEU A 82 10.20 -6.86 -9.99
CA LEU A 82 9.77 -5.47 -9.93
C LEU A 82 10.96 -4.49 -9.91
N PHE A 83 12.11 -4.93 -9.43
CA PHE A 83 13.34 -4.15 -9.27
C PHE A 83 14.43 -4.58 -10.27
N ALA A 84 14.03 -5.13 -11.42
CA ALA A 84 14.96 -5.64 -12.44
C ALA A 84 15.74 -4.54 -13.18
N HIS A 85 15.27 -3.30 -13.15
CA HIS A 85 15.90 -2.16 -13.82
C HIS A 85 16.74 -1.34 -12.85
N GLU A 86 17.69 -0.55 -13.38
CA GLU A 86 18.42 0.39 -12.55
C GLU A 86 17.50 1.44 -11.92
N PRO A 87 17.76 1.84 -10.67
CA PRO A 87 16.95 2.81 -9.96
C PRO A 87 17.04 4.21 -10.56
N LEU A 88 15.91 4.89 -10.61
CA LEU A 88 15.82 6.27 -11.09
C LEU A 88 15.42 7.20 -9.93
N PHE A 89 16.35 7.46 -9.01
CA PHE A 89 16.09 8.36 -7.91
C PHE A 89 16.10 9.82 -8.35
N PHE A 90 15.06 10.54 -7.97
CA PHE A 90 14.93 11.98 -8.22
C PHE A 90 14.40 12.70 -6.98
N GLU A 91 14.79 13.97 -6.88
CA GLU A 91 14.25 14.93 -5.92
C GLU A 91 13.42 16.02 -6.59
N ALA A 92 12.56 16.67 -5.82
CA ALA A 92 11.74 17.78 -6.25
C ALA A 92 12.54 19.10 -6.18
N ARG A 93 12.60 19.86 -7.28
CA ARG A 93 13.29 21.17 -7.31
C ARG A 93 12.33 22.35 -7.32
N GLY A 94 11.40 22.33 -8.23
CA GLY A 94 10.47 23.43 -8.46
C GLY A 94 10.80 24.25 -9.71
N CYS A 95 9.75 24.61 -10.45
CA CYS A 95 9.84 25.49 -11.63
C CYS A 95 8.48 26.18 -11.85
N ALA A 96 8.41 27.12 -12.78
CA ALA A 96 7.16 27.82 -13.10
C ALA A 96 6.02 26.88 -13.52
N LYS A 97 6.35 25.75 -14.22
CA LYS A 97 5.33 24.78 -14.67
C LYS A 97 4.65 24.01 -13.54
N CYS A 98 5.29 23.88 -12.40
CA CYS A 98 4.74 23.23 -11.21
C CYS A 98 4.50 24.24 -10.07
N GLN A 99 4.45 25.54 -10.36
CA GLN A 99 4.29 26.60 -9.37
C GLN A 99 5.32 26.49 -8.23
N HIS A 100 6.56 26.19 -8.58
CA HIS A 100 7.71 26.01 -7.69
C HIS A 100 7.59 24.92 -6.62
N THR A 101 6.57 24.04 -6.70
CA THR A 101 6.37 22.95 -5.74
C THR A 101 7.28 21.74 -5.99
N GLY A 102 7.82 21.57 -7.19
CA GLY A 102 8.57 20.38 -7.62
C GLY A 102 7.67 19.18 -7.98
N TYR A 103 6.35 19.29 -7.81
CA TYR A 103 5.39 18.22 -8.08
C TYR A 103 4.30 18.67 -9.04
N LYS A 104 3.79 17.72 -9.85
CA LYS A 104 2.68 17.96 -10.79
C LYS A 104 1.85 16.70 -10.97
N GLY A 105 0.59 16.74 -10.49
CA GLY A 105 -0.30 15.60 -10.47
C GLY A 105 -0.08 14.68 -9.27
N ARG A 106 -0.83 13.59 -9.24
CA ARG A 106 -0.82 12.59 -8.17
C ARG A 106 -0.78 11.19 -8.77
N LEU A 107 -0.30 10.22 -8.02
CA LEU A 107 -0.38 8.80 -8.33
C LEU A 107 -0.79 8.02 -7.09
N GLY A 108 -1.43 6.88 -7.28
CA GLY A 108 -1.80 5.99 -6.21
C GLY A 108 -0.63 5.10 -5.78
N ILE A 109 -0.52 4.89 -4.48
CA ILE A 109 0.21 3.78 -3.88
C ILE A 109 -0.82 2.86 -3.25
N TYR A 110 -0.58 1.56 -3.34
CA TYR A 110 -1.58 0.54 -3.03
C TYR A 110 -1.01 -0.54 -2.13
N GLU A 111 -1.88 -1.05 -1.29
CA GLU A 111 -1.66 -2.23 -0.48
C GLU A 111 -2.87 -3.15 -0.69
N VAL A 112 -2.65 -4.38 -1.17
CA VAL A 112 -3.72 -5.31 -1.50
C VAL A 112 -3.53 -6.60 -0.71
N ALA A 113 -4.46 -6.87 0.19
CA ALA A 113 -4.54 -8.12 0.94
C ALA A 113 -5.57 -9.05 0.29
N VAL A 114 -5.10 -10.14 -0.31
CA VAL A 114 -5.96 -11.18 -0.89
C VAL A 114 -6.29 -12.20 0.19
N LEU A 115 -7.57 -12.50 0.35
CA LEU A 115 -8.05 -13.50 1.30
C LEU A 115 -7.99 -14.89 0.64
N ASN A 116 -6.84 -15.56 0.74
CA ASN A 116 -6.68 -16.96 0.40
C ASN A 116 -7.02 -17.85 1.61
N ASP A 117 -6.97 -19.17 1.46
CA ASP A 117 -7.36 -20.14 2.49
C ASP A 117 -6.49 -19.99 3.76
N GLU A 118 -5.18 -19.75 3.66
CA GLU A 118 -4.28 -19.53 4.80
C GLU A 118 -4.67 -18.26 5.57
N VAL A 119 -4.89 -17.16 4.86
CA VAL A 119 -5.28 -15.88 5.45
C VAL A 119 -6.69 -15.95 6.03
N ALA A 120 -7.62 -16.65 5.36
CA ALA A 120 -8.98 -16.86 5.83
C ALA A 120 -9.00 -17.64 7.15
N ASP A 121 -8.19 -18.71 7.28
CA ASP A 121 -8.06 -19.48 8.52
C ASP A 121 -7.53 -18.59 9.66
N MET A 122 -6.55 -17.75 9.39
CA MET A 122 -6.02 -16.82 10.39
C MET A 122 -7.03 -15.77 10.84
N VAL A 123 -7.81 -15.21 9.92
CA VAL A 123 -8.90 -14.27 10.25
C VAL A 123 -9.99 -14.97 11.04
N LEU A 124 -10.37 -16.20 10.67
CA LEU A 124 -11.37 -17.00 11.36
C LEU A 124 -10.97 -17.25 12.83
N HIS A 125 -9.69 -17.54 13.07
CA HIS A 125 -9.15 -17.79 14.41
C HIS A 125 -8.64 -16.52 15.10
N GLN A 126 -8.90 -15.35 14.54
CA GLN A 126 -8.52 -14.04 15.10
C GLN A 126 -7.04 -13.98 15.49
N ARG A 127 -6.16 -14.48 14.62
CA ARG A 127 -4.71 -14.43 14.82
C ARG A 127 -4.21 -12.99 14.89
N SER A 128 -3.05 -12.81 15.50
CA SER A 128 -2.46 -11.49 15.67
C SER A 128 -2.18 -10.80 14.33
N PRO A 129 -2.21 -9.45 14.27
CA PRO A 129 -1.87 -8.70 13.05
C PRO A 129 -0.48 -9.07 12.50
N ALA A 130 0.48 -9.37 13.36
CA ALA A 130 1.83 -9.77 12.95
C ALA A 130 1.85 -11.12 12.22
N GLU A 131 1.10 -12.12 12.72
CA GLU A 131 0.95 -13.43 12.06
C GLU A 131 0.24 -13.27 10.71
N LEU A 132 -0.82 -12.46 10.66
CA LEU A 132 -1.55 -12.17 9.44
C LEU A 132 -0.66 -11.50 8.39
N GLN A 133 0.16 -10.51 8.80
CA GLN A 133 1.12 -9.85 7.92
C GLN A 133 2.16 -10.83 7.35
N GLN A 134 2.65 -11.76 8.16
CA GLN A 134 3.58 -12.78 7.69
C GLN A 134 2.94 -13.72 6.65
N ALA A 135 1.68 -14.09 6.84
CA ALA A 135 0.97 -14.95 5.90
C ALA A 135 0.76 -14.27 4.55
N VAL A 136 0.24 -13.05 4.53
CA VAL A 136 0.00 -12.32 3.26
C VAL A 136 1.30 -12.04 2.50
N ARG A 137 2.42 -11.81 3.20
CA ARG A 137 3.73 -11.57 2.58
C ARG A 137 4.23 -12.77 1.77
N LYS A 138 3.94 -14.01 2.16
CA LYS A 138 4.26 -15.21 1.38
C LYS A 138 3.62 -15.21 -0.01
N HIS A 139 2.52 -14.48 -0.16
CA HIS A 139 1.73 -14.39 -1.40
C HIS A 139 1.97 -13.07 -2.17
N GLY A 140 3.10 -12.41 -1.92
CA GLY A 140 3.51 -11.23 -2.68
C GLY A 140 2.89 -9.91 -2.22
N PHE A 141 2.32 -9.88 -1.01
CA PHE A 141 1.82 -8.65 -0.40
C PHE A 141 2.93 -7.62 -0.24
N ARG A 142 2.62 -6.38 -0.61
CA ARG A 142 3.42 -5.20 -0.34
C ARG A 142 2.57 -4.20 0.41
N ASP A 143 3.15 -3.60 1.45
CA ASP A 143 2.50 -2.50 2.16
C ASP A 143 2.59 -1.18 1.36
N LEU A 144 1.86 -0.16 1.82
CA LEU A 144 1.83 1.16 1.16
C LEU A 144 3.23 1.79 1.02
N LEU A 145 4.10 1.60 2.01
CA LEU A 145 5.47 2.12 1.97
C LEU A 145 6.29 1.41 0.90
N GLU A 146 6.20 0.10 0.82
CA GLU A 146 6.92 -0.73 -0.15
C GLU A 146 6.47 -0.43 -1.60
N ASP A 147 5.15 -0.28 -1.82
CA ASP A 147 4.64 0.13 -3.15
C ASP A 147 5.05 1.57 -3.49
N GLY A 148 5.02 2.47 -2.50
CA GLY A 148 5.53 3.84 -2.65
C GLY A 148 7.02 3.87 -3.02
N LEU A 149 7.85 3.07 -2.37
CA LEU A 149 9.27 2.94 -2.69
C LEU A 149 9.49 2.37 -4.11
N LEU A 150 8.63 1.46 -4.59
CA LEU A 150 8.66 1.02 -5.98
C LEU A 150 8.41 2.19 -6.95
N LYS A 151 7.47 3.11 -6.63
CA LYS A 151 7.23 4.32 -7.43
C LYS A 151 8.40 5.30 -7.41
N VAL A 152 9.13 5.37 -6.28
CA VAL A 152 10.40 6.13 -6.22
C VAL A 152 11.45 5.49 -7.11
N TRP A 153 11.61 4.17 -7.07
CA TRP A 153 12.53 3.42 -7.94
C TRP A 153 12.27 3.69 -9.44
N GLN A 154 11.01 3.84 -9.80
CA GLN A 154 10.57 4.19 -11.15
C GLN A 154 10.74 5.68 -11.49
N GLY A 155 11.20 6.51 -10.53
CA GLY A 155 11.38 7.95 -10.71
C GLY A 155 10.07 8.75 -10.78
N GLU A 156 8.95 8.19 -10.33
CA GLU A 156 7.64 8.84 -10.42
C GLU A 156 7.36 9.80 -9.26
N THR A 157 7.88 9.51 -8.08
CA THR A 157 7.75 10.32 -6.86
C THR A 157 9.08 10.40 -6.12
N SER A 158 9.14 11.10 -5.00
CA SER A 158 10.35 11.19 -4.15
C SER A 158 10.20 10.38 -2.88
N VAL A 159 11.35 10.06 -2.24
CA VAL A 159 11.40 9.33 -0.96
C VAL A 159 10.66 10.11 0.13
N GLU A 160 10.88 11.42 0.21
CA GLU A 160 10.28 12.29 1.22
C GLU A 160 8.75 12.28 1.13
N GLU A 161 8.23 12.29 -0.10
CA GLU A 161 6.78 12.27 -0.31
C GLU A 161 6.17 10.93 0.11
N VAL A 162 6.83 9.82 -0.18
CA VAL A 162 6.36 8.48 0.24
C VAL A 162 6.40 8.36 1.76
N ILE A 163 7.49 8.77 2.42
CA ILE A 163 7.60 8.75 3.88
C ILE A 163 6.53 9.63 4.51
N ARG A 164 6.27 10.83 3.96
CA ARG A 164 5.23 11.73 4.45
C ARG A 164 3.83 11.12 4.43
N VAL A 165 3.52 10.29 3.41
CA VAL A 165 2.17 9.76 3.19
C VAL A 165 1.99 8.36 3.78
N ALA A 166 3.00 7.49 3.68
CA ALA A 166 2.96 6.09 4.09
C ALA A 166 3.74 5.82 5.39
N GLY A 167 4.63 6.72 5.81
CA GLY A 167 5.41 6.57 7.04
C GLY A 167 4.61 6.84 8.33
N GLN A 168 3.42 7.40 8.22
CA GLN A 168 2.54 7.72 9.36
C GLN A 168 1.63 6.55 9.79
N THR A 169 1.74 5.39 9.18
CA THR A 169 0.90 4.22 9.53
C THR A 169 1.23 3.59 10.89
N GLY A 170 2.09 4.22 11.69
CA GLY A 170 2.47 3.74 13.03
C GLY A 170 2.36 4.76 14.15
N ILE A 171 1.80 5.96 13.88
CA ILE A 171 1.59 6.98 14.92
C ILE A 171 0.06 7.18 14.99
N GLU A 172 -0.56 6.58 15.98
CA GLU A 172 -1.91 6.95 16.39
C GLU A 172 -1.82 8.39 16.91
N ASP A 173 -2.56 9.30 16.27
CA ASP A 173 -2.88 10.58 16.86
C ASP A 173 -3.85 10.32 18.03
N ASP A 174 -3.34 10.48 19.26
CA ASP A 174 -4.15 10.57 20.50
C ASP A 174 -5.06 11.82 20.48
#